data_5383601ada9e778fdb94e77b6cb4834f
#
_entry.id   5383601ada9e778fdb94e77b6cb4834f
#
_cell.length_a   1.000
_cell.length_b   1.000
_cell.length_c   1.000
_cell.angle_alpha   90.00
_cell.angle_beta   90.00
_cell.angle_gamma   90.00
#
_symmetry.space_group_name_H-M   'P 1'
#
loop_
_entity.id
_entity.type
_entity.pdbx_description
1 polymer ?
#
loop_
_entity_poly.entity_id
_entity_poly.type
_entity_poly.pdbx_seq_one_letter_code
_entity_poly.pdbx_strand_id
1 'polypeptide(L)'
;MATRHTYASADDLRDYLAGTSFSSGWTSDAGSIRRILEGASRRIDLYCEGGTFGPLTETRLYDIGSGSLVQSPQYAVIAGTDAIATTVSLANVIPLDGWLISTTTVTAYDDTDRGASTVLTEGYSNDFFLMPYNVSPKTIFKLNEDTSNTLDAGQQTLSILGQWGYTSDTLSVTTADAIGSTTATSISVTSATDLGPAQTILIDSEQIYVTAISGNTLTVERGVNGTTAATHSGGAGLTRYDYPELVVQACLDIAKLTFRNRDLGSVGSIGSGEMSMTVAESEVRSVLMSLEDYRATGTSNGVIF
;
A
#
# COMPACT_ATOMS: atom_id res chain seq x y z
N MET A 1 2.13 10.23 -10.25
CA MET A 1 3.51 9.73 -10.11
C MET A 1 3.49 8.20 -10.21
N ALA A 2 4.52 7.56 -10.76
CA ALA A 2 4.55 6.09 -10.77
C ALA A 2 4.85 5.59 -9.34
N THR A 3 4.06 4.63 -8.87
CA THR A 3 4.28 4.00 -7.56
C THR A 3 5.52 3.12 -7.59
N ARG A 4 6.44 3.33 -6.67
CA ARG A 4 7.71 2.61 -6.52
C ARG A 4 7.66 1.68 -5.31
N HIS A 5 6.69 0.77 -5.28
CA HIS A 5 6.63 -0.30 -4.30
C HIS A 5 6.64 -1.65 -5.00
N THR A 6 7.50 -2.55 -4.53
CA THR A 6 7.44 -3.98 -4.85
C THR A 6 7.25 -4.75 -3.54
N TYR A 7 6.52 -5.84 -3.60
CA TYR A 7 6.19 -6.64 -2.40
C TYR A 7 7.21 -7.74 -2.10
N ALA A 8 8.19 -7.90 -3.00
CA ALA A 8 9.35 -8.75 -2.80
C ALA A 8 10.58 -8.07 -3.40
N SER A 9 11.75 -8.37 -2.90
CA SER A 9 13.02 -7.90 -3.46
C SER A 9 13.49 -8.76 -4.64
N ALA A 10 14.46 -8.27 -5.37
CA ALA A 10 15.12 -9.07 -6.41
C ALA A 10 15.88 -10.26 -5.83
N ASP A 11 16.37 -10.15 -4.61
CA ASP A 11 17.05 -11.23 -3.91
C ASP A 11 16.06 -12.31 -3.47
N ASP A 12 14.88 -11.93 -2.94
CA ASP A 12 13.80 -12.88 -2.60
C ASP A 12 13.38 -13.68 -3.84
N LEU A 13 13.21 -13.02 -4.98
CA LEU A 13 12.84 -13.71 -6.22
C LEU A 13 13.97 -14.65 -6.70
N ARG A 14 15.23 -14.24 -6.58
CA ARG A 14 16.37 -15.09 -6.91
C ARG A 14 16.37 -16.34 -6.04
N ASP A 15 16.20 -16.19 -4.74
CA ASP A 15 16.22 -17.30 -3.79
C ASP A 15 15.01 -18.22 -3.99
N TYR A 16 13.83 -17.63 -4.29
CA TYR A 16 12.61 -18.38 -4.64
C TYR A 16 12.77 -19.24 -5.90
N LEU A 17 13.60 -18.79 -6.85
CA LEU A 17 13.90 -19.53 -8.08
C LEU A 17 15.18 -20.39 -7.98
N ALA A 18 15.88 -20.35 -6.85
CA ALA A 18 17.09 -21.15 -6.64
C ALA A 18 16.77 -22.66 -6.81
N GLY A 19 17.62 -23.36 -7.56
CA GLY A 19 17.42 -24.79 -7.87
C GLY A 19 16.46 -25.06 -9.04
N THR A 20 15.87 -24.04 -9.66
CA THR A 20 15.12 -24.18 -10.92
C THR A 20 16.05 -23.99 -12.12
N SER A 21 15.63 -24.47 -13.31
CA SER A 21 16.39 -24.28 -14.57
C SER A 21 16.54 -22.80 -14.98
N PHE A 22 15.86 -21.90 -14.27
CA PHE A 22 15.87 -20.45 -14.53
C PHE A 22 17.03 -19.70 -13.84
N SER A 23 17.80 -20.38 -12.99
CA SER A 23 18.83 -19.71 -12.15
C SER A 23 20.06 -19.22 -12.91
N SER A 24 20.28 -19.60 -14.15
CA SER A 24 21.50 -19.30 -14.90
C SER A 24 21.53 -17.96 -15.65
N GLY A 25 20.38 -17.27 -15.79
CA GLY A 25 20.25 -16.02 -16.57
C GLY A 25 20.25 -14.72 -15.75
N TRP A 26 20.45 -14.78 -14.44
CA TRP A 26 20.17 -13.68 -13.51
C TRP A 26 21.17 -12.53 -13.48
N THR A 27 22.42 -12.77 -13.87
CA THR A 27 23.50 -11.81 -13.64
C THR A 27 23.54 -10.63 -14.60
N SER A 28 22.74 -10.67 -15.67
CA SER A 28 22.83 -9.65 -16.73
C SER A 28 21.66 -8.67 -16.80
N ASP A 29 20.58 -8.85 -16.04
CA ASP A 29 19.37 -8.03 -16.24
C ASP A 29 18.60 -7.66 -14.96
N ALA A 30 19.29 -7.01 -14.01
CA ALA A 30 18.66 -6.48 -12.79
C ALA A 30 17.48 -5.53 -13.08
N GLY A 31 17.53 -4.80 -14.19
CA GLY A 31 16.47 -3.91 -14.60
C GLY A 31 15.18 -4.63 -15.05
N SER A 32 15.31 -5.80 -15.70
CA SER A 32 14.15 -6.61 -16.09
C SER A 32 13.51 -7.27 -14.88
N ILE A 33 14.30 -7.75 -13.94
CA ILE A 33 13.81 -8.34 -12.69
C ILE A 33 12.97 -7.32 -11.90
N ARG A 34 13.48 -6.11 -11.73
CA ARG A 34 12.72 -5.02 -11.10
C ARG A 34 11.39 -4.79 -11.79
N ARG A 35 11.37 -4.66 -13.13
CA ARG A 35 10.12 -4.45 -13.90
C ARG A 35 9.14 -5.60 -13.74
N ILE A 36 9.61 -6.83 -13.64
CA ILE A 36 8.75 -8.00 -13.40
C ILE A 36 8.11 -7.91 -12.01
N LEU A 37 8.89 -7.60 -10.97
CA LEU A 37 8.40 -7.42 -9.59
C LEU A 37 7.44 -6.23 -9.48
N GLU A 38 7.77 -5.09 -10.10
CA GLU A 38 6.88 -3.93 -10.17
C GLU A 38 5.55 -4.30 -10.86
N GLY A 39 5.62 -5.03 -11.98
CA GLY A 39 4.43 -5.51 -12.69
C GLY A 39 3.59 -6.49 -11.89
N ALA A 40 4.21 -7.41 -11.16
CA ALA A 40 3.53 -8.35 -10.26
C ALA A 40 2.81 -7.59 -9.13
N SER A 41 3.51 -6.65 -8.48
CA SER A 41 2.95 -5.83 -7.42
C SER A 41 1.75 -4.99 -7.90
N ARG A 42 1.83 -4.38 -9.09
CA ARG A 42 0.70 -3.61 -9.66
C ARG A 42 -0.51 -4.49 -10.00
N ARG A 43 -0.31 -5.77 -10.38
CA ARG A 43 -1.42 -6.70 -10.57
C ARG A 43 -2.13 -7.04 -9.26
N ILE A 44 -1.38 -7.18 -8.18
CA ILE A 44 -1.91 -7.39 -6.83
C ILE A 44 -2.75 -6.17 -6.42
N ASP A 45 -2.22 -4.95 -6.58
CA ASP A 45 -2.95 -3.72 -6.25
C ASP A 45 -4.27 -3.60 -7.01
N LEU A 46 -4.23 -3.87 -8.31
CA LEU A 46 -5.43 -3.83 -9.15
C LEU A 46 -6.48 -4.87 -8.73
N TYR A 47 -6.03 -6.04 -8.28
CA TYR A 47 -6.94 -7.07 -7.80
C TYR A 47 -7.56 -6.72 -6.45
N CYS A 48 -6.76 -6.21 -5.52
CA CYS A 48 -7.20 -5.91 -4.16
C CYS A 48 -8.07 -4.64 -4.07
N GLU A 49 -8.03 -3.75 -5.09
CA GLU A 49 -8.87 -2.54 -5.20
C GLU A 49 -8.78 -1.55 -4.01
N GLY A 50 -8.01 -1.87 -2.96
CA GLY A 50 -7.79 -1.04 -1.77
C GLY A 50 -6.69 0.01 -1.91
N GLY A 51 -6.12 0.13 -3.10
CA GLY A 51 -4.92 0.90 -3.33
C GLY A 51 -3.67 0.03 -3.31
N THR A 52 -2.54 0.60 -2.99
CA THR A 52 -1.27 -0.14 -2.86
C THR A 52 -1.04 -0.61 -1.42
N PHE A 53 -0.42 -1.77 -1.24
CA PHE A 53 0.05 -2.20 0.08
C PHE A 53 1.19 -1.30 0.59
N GLY A 54 2.06 -0.84 -0.31
CA GLY A 54 3.14 0.07 0.06
C GLY A 54 2.62 1.48 0.38
N PRO A 55 3.16 2.15 1.42
CA PRO A 55 2.65 3.43 1.85
C PRO A 55 2.79 4.51 0.78
N LEU A 56 1.68 5.22 0.52
CA LEU A 56 1.63 6.44 -0.28
C LEU A 56 1.25 7.61 0.61
N THR A 57 1.97 8.72 0.47
CA THR A 57 1.56 9.98 1.09
C THR A 57 0.69 10.74 0.10
N GLU A 58 -0.60 10.79 0.36
CA GLU A 58 -1.56 11.46 -0.53
C GLU A 58 -2.76 12.04 0.23
N THR A 59 -3.45 12.96 -0.42
CA THR A 59 -4.72 13.52 0.07
C THR A 59 -5.87 12.83 -0.62
N ARG A 60 -6.80 12.29 0.16
CA ARG A 60 -8.08 11.76 -0.33
C ARG A 60 -9.23 12.66 0.09
N LEU A 61 -10.20 12.79 -0.80
CA LEU A 61 -11.34 13.68 -0.65
C LEU A 61 -12.62 12.85 -0.59
N TYR A 62 -13.50 13.19 0.34
CA TYR A 62 -14.74 12.44 0.59
C TYR A 62 -15.94 13.38 0.49
N ASP A 63 -16.99 12.88 -0.15
CA ASP A 63 -18.28 13.53 -0.21
C ASP A 63 -19.07 13.18 1.04
N ILE A 64 -19.64 14.19 1.68
CA ILE A 64 -20.49 14.02 2.86
C ILE A 64 -21.95 14.14 2.43
N GLY A 65 -22.72 13.09 2.63
CA GLY A 65 -24.13 13.06 2.27
C GLY A 65 -25.00 13.93 3.19
N SER A 66 -26.00 14.61 2.64
CA SER A 66 -26.97 15.38 3.42
C SER A 66 -27.93 14.41 4.14
N GLY A 67 -27.59 14.00 5.35
CA GLY A 67 -28.51 13.48 6.38
C GLY A 67 -29.41 12.29 6.05
N SER A 68 -29.21 11.56 4.99
CA SER A 68 -29.97 10.38 4.63
C SER A 68 -29.04 9.28 4.17
N LEU A 69 -28.89 8.30 5.06
CA LEU A 69 -28.46 6.95 4.73
C LEU A 69 -27.51 6.87 3.51
N VAL A 70 -26.22 6.97 3.73
CA VAL A 70 -25.31 6.27 2.86
C VAL A 70 -25.77 4.82 2.93
N GLN A 71 -26.62 4.41 2.01
CA GLN A 71 -26.90 3.02 1.77
C GLN A 71 -25.64 2.40 1.19
N SER A 72 -24.66 2.18 2.03
CA SER A 72 -23.77 1.06 1.81
C SER A 72 -24.57 -0.17 2.19
N PRO A 73 -24.95 -1.03 1.25
CA PRO A 73 -25.75 -2.23 1.53
C PRO A 73 -25.03 -3.25 2.41
N GLN A 74 -23.92 -2.90 3.02
CA GLN A 74 -23.02 -3.84 3.67
C GLN A 74 -23.01 -3.80 5.19
N TYR A 75 -23.65 -2.82 5.79
CA TYR A 75 -23.83 -2.82 7.25
C TYR A 75 -25.31 -3.11 7.59
N ALA A 76 -25.85 -4.21 7.05
CA ALA A 76 -27.02 -4.83 7.66
C ALA A 76 -26.55 -5.42 8.98
N VAL A 77 -26.79 -4.71 10.08
CA VAL A 77 -26.74 -5.29 11.42
C VAL A 77 -27.70 -6.47 11.40
N ILE A 78 -27.18 -7.70 11.49
CA ILE A 78 -27.98 -8.88 11.72
C ILE A 78 -28.56 -8.67 13.12
N ALA A 79 -29.78 -8.18 13.19
CA ALA A 79 -30.54 -8.09 14.41
C ALA A 79 -30.78 -9.51 14.91
N GLY A 80 -30.02 -9.93 15.90
CA GLY A 80 -30.43 -11.01 16.78
C GLY A 80 -31.77 -10.62 17.48
N THR A 81 -32.55 -11.57 17.84
CA THR A 81 -33.98 -11.52 18.26
C THR A 81 -34.29 -10.71 19.53
N ASP A 82 -33.43 -9.83 19.99
CA ASP A 82 -33.75 -8.85 21.03
C ASP A 82 -33.48 -7.45 20.49
N ALA A 83 -34.55 -6.83 20.02
CA ALA A 83 -34.59 -5.51 19.42
C ALA A 83 -34.28 -4.43 20.47
N ILE A 84 -33.03 -4.16 20.68
CA ILE A 84 -32.61 -2.82 21.10
C ILE A 84 -32.34 -2.08 19.80
N ALA A 85 -33.34 -1.32 19.34
CA ALA A 85 -33.16 -0.38 18.25
C ALA A 85 -32.24 0.75 18.69
N THR A 86 -30.94 0.49 18.73
CA THR A 86 -29.95 1.53 18.77
C THR A 86 -29.86 2.05 17.34
N THR A 87 -30.58 3.14 17.07
CA THR A 87 -30.38 3.93 15.85
C THR A 87 -28.94 4.46 15.91
N VAL A 88 -28.00 3.69 15.36
CA VAL A 88 -26.67 4.21 15.09
C VAL A 88 -26.86 5.25 13.98
N SER A 89 -26.71 6.51 14.31
CA SER A 89 -26.64 7.58 13.31
C SER A 89 -25.40 7.31 12.45
N LEU A 90 -25.61 6.80 11.25
CA LEU A 90 -24.56 6.57 10.28
C LEU A 90 -24.03 7.88 9.64
N ALA A 91 -24.64 9.02 10.00
CA ALA A 91 -24.27 10.32 9.43
C ALA A 91 -22.81 10.72 9.73
N ASN A 92 -22.21 10.15 10.78
CA ASN A 92 -20.86 10.48 11.24
C ASN A 92 -19.83 9.38 10.94
N VAL A 93 -20.20 8.35 10.17
CA VAL A 93 -19.35 7.20 9.83
C VAL A 93 -19.09 7.18 8.33
N ILE A 94 -17.84 7.34 7.94
CA ILE A 94 -17.43 7.41 6.54
C ILE A 94 -16.49 6.23 6.26
N PRO A 95 -16.90 5.29 5.42
CA PRO A 95 -15.99 4.26 4.90
C PRO A 95 -14.87 4.92 4.09
N LEU A 96 -13.64 4.52 4.35
CA LEU A 96 -12.49 4.98 3.59
C LEU A 96 -12.34 4.10 2.34
N ASP A 97 -11.98 4.72 1.22
CA ASP A 97 -11.72 4.05 -0.05
C ASP A 97 -10.30 3.47 -0.12
N GLY A 98 -9.91 2.74 0.91
CA GLY A 98 -8.62 2.08 1.01
C GLY A 98 -8.11 1.97 2.44
N TRP A 99 -6.86 1.60 2.56
CA TRP A 99 -6.21 1.32 3.83
C TRP A 99 -5.44 2.54 4.31
N LEU A 100 -5.88 3.13 5.40
CA LEU A 100 -5.21 4.28 6.03
C LEU A 100 -4.29 3.79 7.17
N ILE A 101 -3.00 4.07 7.06
CA ILE A 101 -2.01 3.76 8.10
C ILE A 101 -2.04 4.83 9.19
N SER A 102 -1.95 6.10 8.77
CA SER A 102 -1.93 7.24 9.69
C SER A 102 -2.42 8.51 9.00
N THR A 103 -2.97 9.43 9.78
CA THR A 103 -3.33 10.77 9.32
C THR A 103 -2.18 11.75 9.56
N THR A 104 -1.99 12.68 8.63
CA THR A 104 -1.14 13.86 8.81
C THR A 104 -2.01 15.09 9.10
N THR A 105 -3.07 15.27 8.32
CA THR A 105 -4.02 16.36 8.49
C THR A 105 -5.39 15.91 8.01
N VAL A 106 -6.40 16.14 8.84
CA VAL A 106 -7.81 15.95 8.47
C VAL A 106 -8.49 17.32 8.50
N THR A 107 -9.13 17.68 7.41
CA THR A 107 -9.78 18.99 7.27
C THR A 107 -11.23 18.81 6.85
N ALA A 108 -12.15 19.40 7.62
CA ALA A 108 -13.54 19.57 7.25
C ALA A 108 -13.77 20.95 6.64
N TYR A 109 -14.52 21.02 5.55
CA TYR A 109 -14.92 22.26 4.89
C TYR A 109 -16.41 22.52 5.11
N ASP A 110 -16.79 23.78 5.24
CA ASP A 110 -18.16 24.21 5.55
C ASP A 110 -19.12 24.06 4.36
N ASP A 111 -18.58 24.00 3.14
CA ASP A 111 -19.36 23.81 1.93
C ASP A 111 -18.49 23.28 0.76
N THR A 112 -19.13 23.08 -0.38
CA THR A 112 -18.48 22.65 -1.63
C THR A 112 -17.48 23.68 -2.19
N ASP A 113 -17.66 24.95 -1.85
CA ASP A 113 -16.76 26.02 -2.29
C ASP A 113 -15.46 26.06 -1.47
N ARG A 114 -15.39 25.31 -0.37
CA ARG A 114 -14.23 25.24 0.54
C ARG A 114 -13.82 26.62 1.08
N GLY A 115 -14.82 27.45 1.39
CA GLY A 115 -14.60 28.82 1.87
C GLY A 115 -13.99 28.87 3.25
N ALA A 116 -14.60 28.19 4.23
CA ALA A 116 -14.04 28.02 5.55
C ALA A 116 -13.65 26.55 5.79
N SER A 117 -12.70 26.33 6.68
CA SER A 117 -12.22 24.97 6.99
C SER A 117 -11.82 24.85 8.45
N THR A 118 -12.02 23.66 9.00
CA THR A 118 -11.61 23.29 10.34
C THR A 118 -10.68 22.09 10.27
N VAL A 119 -9.51 22.18 10.90
CA VAL A 119 -8.62 21.03 11.07
C VAL A 119 -9.13 20.22 12.23
N LEU A 120 -9.39 18.95 11.96
CA LEU A 120 -9.88 17.99 12.94
C LEU A 120 -8.74 17.22 13.59
N THR A 121 -8.89 16.89 14.86
CA THR A 121 -7.90 16.17 15.66
C THR A 121 -8.43 14.79 16.06
N GLU A 122 -7.59 13.75 15.93
CA GLU A 122 -7.93 12.39 16.34
C GLU A 122 -7.89 12.22 17.86
N GLY A 123 -8.83 11.47 18.43
CA GLY A 123 -8.78 11.02 19.82
C GLY A 123 -10.09 11.09 20.57
N TYR A 124 -10.12 10.47 21.78
CA TYR A 124 -11.30 10.31 22.60
C TYR A 124 -11.98 11.62 23.04
N SER A 125 -11.18 12.64 23.36
CA SER A 125 -11.68 13.97 23.72
C SER A 125 -11.58 14.98 22.57
N ASN A 126 -11.38 14.50 21.36
CA ASN A 126 -11.16 15.28 20.16
C ASN A 126 -12.26 15.01 19.13
N ASP A 127 -12.00 15.34 17.87
CA ASP A 127 -13.03 15.48 16.85
C ASP A 127 -13.43 14.18 16.18
N PHE A 128 -12.51 13.21 16.04
CA PHE A 128 -12.79 11.97 15.31
C PHE A 128 -12.00 10.77 15.80
N PHE A 129 -12.45 9.60 15.36
CA PHE A 129 -11.79 8.30 15.55
C PHE A 129 -11.54 7.62 14.21
N LEU A 130 -10.48 6.84 14.16
CA LEU A 130 -10.22 5.90 13.07
C LEU A 130 -10.51 4.47 13.54
N MET A 131 -11.20 3.70 12.70
CA MET A 131 -11.60 2.32 13.01
C MET A 131 -11.05 1.35 11.95
N PRO A 132 -10.77 0.09 12.34
CA PRO A 132 -10.90 -0.52 13.67
C PRO A 132 -9.90 0.07 14.69
N TYR A 133 -10.27 0.14 15.98
CA TYR A 133 -9.48 0.88 16.99
C TYR A 133 -8.08 0.32 17.24
N ASN A 134 -7.94 -0.99 17.38
CA ASN A 134 -6.70 -1.63 17.81
C ASN A 134 -5.97 -2.36 16.68
N VAL A 135 -6.39 -2.13 15.45
CA VAL A 135 -5.87 -2.81 14.26
C VAL A 135 -5.48 -1.77 13.22
N SER A 136 -4.43 -2.02 12.48
CA SER A 136 -4.02 -1.28 11.29
C SER A 136 -4.11 -2.22 10.08
N PRO A 137 -4.49 -1.72 8.92
CA PRO A 137 -4.85 -0.34 8.59
C PRO A 137 -6.26 0.05 9.04
N LYS A 138 -6.53 1.36 9.02
CA LYS A 138 -7.86 1.92 9.27
C LYS A 138 -8.68 1.96 7.99
N THR A 139 -9.96 1.66 8.12
CA THR A 139 -10.88 1.59 6.97
C THR A 139 -12.14 2.45 7.15
N ILE A 140 -12.29 3.05 8.33
CA ILE A 140 -13.45 3.87 8.67
C ILE A 140 -12.98 5.12 9.40
N PHE A 141 -13.49 6.27 8.99
CA PHE A 141 -13.47 7.53 9.73
C PHE A 141 -14.80 7.69 10.46
N LYS A 142 -14.76 8.01 11.75
CA LYS A 142 -15.95 8.30 12.56
C LYS A 142 -15.79 9.63 13.26
N LEU A 143 -16.67 10.59 12.99
CA LEU A 143 -16.74 11.83 13.75
C LEU A 143 -17.19 11.54 15.19
N ASN A 144 -16.57 12.17 16.15
CA ASN A 144 -16.96 12.07 17.55
C ASN A 144 -18.23 12.89 17.80
N GLU A 145 -19.28 12.25 18.33
CA GLU A 145 -20.58 12.85 18.57
C GLU A 145 -20.58 13.85 19.75
N ASP A 146 -19.54 13.77 20.60
CA ASP A 146 -19.40 14.62 21.78
C ASP A 146 -18.70 15.96 21.49
N THR A 147 -18.31 16.21 20.23
CA THR A 147 -17.66 17.46 19.82
C THR A 147 -18.65 18.44 19.21
N SER A 148 -18.25 19.72 19.17
CA SER A 148 -19.02 20.76 18.48
C SER A 148 -18.80 20.80 16.97
N ASN A 149 -17.84 20.03 16.47
CA ASN A 149 -17.53 19.99 15.04
C ASN A 149 -18.53 19.12 14.28
N THR A 150 -18.91 19.57 13.11
CA THR A 150 -19.82 18.85 12.20
C THR A 150 -19.13 18.64 10.86
N LEU A 151 -19.60 17.64 10.13
CA LEU A 151 -19.25 17.46 8.72
C LEU A 151 -20.41 18.00 7.89
N ASP A 152 -20.17 19.06 7.16
CA ASP A 152 -21.18 19.64 6.30
C ASP A 152 -21.38 18.82 5.04
N ALA A 153 -22.65 18.67 4.66
CA ALA A 153 -23.00 17.91 3.48
C ALA A 153 -22.52 18.63 2.21
N GLY A 154 -21.87 17.90 1.33
CA GLY A 154 -21.38 18.44 0.09
C GLY A 154 -20.35 17.53 -0.58
N GLN A 155 -19.91 17.94 -1.75
CA GLN A 155 -18.85 17.24 -2.48
C GLN A 155 -17.49 17.66 -1.95
N GLN A 156 -16.67 16.66 -1.63
CA GLN A 156 -15.28 16.85 -1.19
C GLN A 156 -15.14 17.75 0.06
N THR A 157 -16.12 17.69 0.95
CA THR A 157 -16.12 18.50 2.19
C THR A 157 -15.28 17.87 3.30
N LEU A 158 -14.80 16.64 3.16
CA LEU A 158 -13.79 16.05 4.03
C LEU A 158 -12.52 15.75 3.25
N SER A 159 -11.38 16.21 3.74
CA SER A 159 -10.04 15.99 3.18
C SER A 159 -9.16 15.29 4.19
N ILE A 160 -8.56 14.17 3.81
CA ILE A 160 -7.64 13.39 4.64
C ILE A 160 -6.29 13.29 3.95
N LEU A 161 -5.30 14.05 4.43
CA LEU A 161 -3.90 13.86 4.08
C LEU A 161 -3.31 12.84 5.06
N GLY A 162 -2.73 11.77 4.55
CA GLY A 162 -2.16 10.71 5.36
C GLY A 162 -1.26 9.75 4.59
N GLN A 163 -0.80 8.73 5.29
CA GLN A 163 -0.14 7.56 4.70
C GLN A 163 -1.18 6.47 4.46
N TRP A 164 -1.31 6.07 3.21
CA TRP A 164 -2.26 5.06 2.75
C TRP A 164 -1.51 3.81 2.29
N GLY A 165 -1.90 2.65 2.79
CA GLY A 165 -1.28 1.37 2.46
C GLY A 165 -1.54 0.31 3.52
N TYR A 166 -1.00 -0.89 3.30
CA TYR A 166 -1.13 -2.04 4.22
C TYR A 166 0.24 -2.66 4.46
N THR A 167 0.99 -2.10 5.41
CA THR A 167 2.35 -2.55 5.72
C THR A 167 2.66 -2.38 7.20
N SER A 168 3.69 -3.05 7.66
CA SER A 168 4.33 -2.84 8.95
C SER A 168 5.79 -2.39 8.77
N ASP A 169 6.30 -1.62 9.70
CA ASP A 169 7.70 -1.19 9.73
C ASP A 169 8.51 -2.15 10.60
N THR A 170 9.54 -2.76 10.07
CA THR A 170 10.21 -3.84 10.81
C THR A 170 11.71 -3.78 10.89
N LEU A 171 12.42 -3.18 9.95
CA LEU A 171 13.88 -3.15 9.98
C LEU A 171 14.41 -1.84 10.55
N SER A 172 15.33 -1.94 11.52
CA SER A 172 16.05 -0.79 12.07
C SER A 172 17.54 -0.86 11.66
N VAL A 173 17.86 -0.17 10.59
CA VAL A 173 19.23 0.08 10.13
C VAL A 173 19.46 1.59 10.15
N THR A 174 20.71 2.05 10.11
CA THR A 174 21.04 3.47 10.05
C THR A 174 21.88 3.79 8.82
N THR A 175 21.82 5.04 8.37
CA THR A 175 22.80 5.55 7.40
C THR A 175 24.19 5.57 8.05
N ALA A 176 25.22 5.19 7.30
CA ALA A 176 26.59 5.32 7.78
C ALA A 176 27.06 6.77 7.72
N ASP A 177 26.78 7.43 6.60
CA ASP A 177 27.17 8.82 6.33
C ASP A 177 25.96 9.73 6.21
N ALA A 178 26.18 11.03 6.33
CA ALA A 178 25.15 12.03 6.06
C ALA A 178 24.80 12.07 4.56
N ILE A 179 23.52 12.22 4.26
CA ILE A 179 23.03 12.43 2.90
C ILE A 179 22.89 13.94 2.67
N GLY A 180 23.99 14.57 2.25
CA GLY A 180 24.09 16.04 2.16
C GLY A 180 23.42 16.66 0.93
N SER A 181 22.85 15.87 0.02
CA SER A 181 22.19 16.36 -1.20
C SER A 181 20.87 15.66 -1.45
N THR A 182 19.85 16.42 -1.85
CA THR A 182 18.55 15.90 -2.29
C THR A 182 18.60 15.14 -3.62
N THR A 183 19.69 15.28 -4.36
CA THR A 183 19.93 14.60 -5.65
C THR A 183 20.91 13.44 -5.54
N ALA A 184 21.35 13.09 -4.33
CA ALA A 184 22.25 11.96 -4.12
C ALA A 184 21.57 10.65 -4.55
N THR A 185 22.21 9.90 -5.44
CA THR A 185 21.74 8.59 -5.93
C THR A 185 22.47 7.41 -5.29
N SER A 186 23.39 7.68 -4.36
CA SER A 186 24.16 6.68 -3.63
C SER A 186 24.10 7.00 -2.14
N ILE A 187 23.76 6.00 -1.34
CA ILE A 187 23.60 6.09 0.11
C ILE A 187 24.42 5.00 0.77
N SER A 188 25.23 5.37 1.76
CA SER A 188 26.00 4.44 2.58
C SER A 188 25.21 4.07 3.82
N VAL A 189 25.04 2.77 4.11
CA VAL A 189 24.34 2.25 5.28
C VAL A 189 25.29 1.45 6.17
N THR A 190 24.93 1.29 7.45
CA THR A 190 25.75 0.52 8.40
C THR A 190 25.73 -0.97 8.09
N SER A 191 24.62 -1.49 7.58
CA SER A 191 24.44 -2.86 7.09
C SER A 191 23.38 -2.90 6.00
N ALA A 192 23.65 -3.61 4.92
CA ALA A 192 22.68 -3.87 3.86
C ALA A 192 22.22 -5.33 3.83
N THR A 193 22.49 -6.12 4.87
CA THR A 193 22.27 -7.58 4.88
C THR A 193 20.81 -7.96 4.63
N ASP A 194 19.86 -7.18 5.18
CA ASP A 194 18.43 -7.44 5.07
C ASP A 194 17.73 -6.51 4.06
N LEU A 195 18.52 -5.84 3.23
CA LEU A 195 18.01 -4.99 2.16
C LEU A 195 18.26 -5.64 0.80
N GLY A 196 17.31 -5.48 -0.11
CA GLY A 196 17.42 -5.99 -1.49
C GLY A 196 17.06 -4.94 -2.53
N PRO A 197 17.57 -5.07 -3.76
CA PRO A 197 17.11 -4.24 -4.88
C PRO A 197 15.59 -4.43 -5.10
N ALA A 198 14.94 -3.38 -5.57
CA ALA A 198 13.50 -3.23 -5.73
C ALA A 198 12.70 -2.98 -4.44
N GLN A 199 13.33 -2.81 -3.29
CA GLN A 199 12.64 -2.41 -2.05
C GLN A 199 12.54 -0.90 -1.91
N THR A 200 11.48 -0.46 -1.24
CA THR A 200 11.32 0.93 -0.78
C THR A 200 11.65 1.00 0.71
N ILE A 201 12.45 1.98 1.07
CA ILE A 201 12.88 2.27 2.45
C ILE A 201 12.42 3.67 2.83
N LEU A 202 12.25 3.91 4.12
CA LEU A 202 11.93 5.21 4.70
C LEU A 202 13.12 5.73 5.50
N ILE A 203 13.51 6.98 5.28
CA ILE A 203 14.45 7.73 6.13
C ILE A 203 13.75 9.02 6.53
N ASP A 204 13.51 9.23 7.81
CA ASP A 204 12.67 10.30 8.35
C ASP A 204 11.28 10.29 7.69
N SER A 205 10.98 11.25 6.81
CA SER A 205 9.72 11.33 6.05
C SER A 205 9.88 11.05 4.54
N GLU A 206 11.10 10.70 4.10
CA GLU A 206 11.39 10.44 2.69
C GLU A 206 11.36 8.95 2.37
N GLN A 207 10.57 8.58 1.38
CA GLN A 207 10.62 7.25 0.77
C GLN A 207 11.66 7.22 -0.36
N ILE A 208 12.47 6.19 -0.34
CA ILE A 208 13.61 6.01 -1.21
C ILE A 208 13.56 4.61 -1.81
N TYR A 209 13.64 4.50 -3.13
CA TYR A 209 13.60 3.22 -3.82
C TYR A 209 14.99 2.70 -4.13
N VAL A 210 15.32 1.49 -3.67
CA VAL A 210 16.62 0.86 -3.86
C VAL A 210 16.67 0.20 -5.22
N THR A 211 17.58 0.63 -6.09
CA THR A 211 17.73 0.10 -7.45
C THR A 211 18.84 -0.92 -7.59
N ALA A 212 19.90 -0.81 -6.77
CA ALA A 212 21.01 -1.75 -6.71
C ALA A 212 21.70 -1.66 -5.35
N ILE A 213 22.42 -2.71 -4.98
CA ILE A 213 23.22 -2.78 -3.75
C ILE A 213 24.63 -3.30 -4.09
N SER A 214 25.66 -2.66 -3.53
CA SER A 214 27.05 -3.11 -3.61
C SER A 214 27.72 -2.95 -2.25
N GLY A 215 27.95 -4.06 -1.56
CA GLY A 215 28.35 -4.03 -0.16
C GLY A 215 27.33 -3.27 0.69
N ASN A 216 27.76 -2.25 1.41
CA ASN A 216 26.89 -1.39 2.21
C ASN A 216 26.48 -0.09 1.48
N THR A 217 26.62 -0.03 0.15
CA THR A 217 26.24 1.13 -0.65
C THR A 217 24.97 0.80 -1.45
N LEU A 218 23.94 1.60 -1.26
CA LEU A 218 22.69 1.52 -1.99
C LEU A 218 22.70 2.52 -3.15
N THR A 219 22.35 2.06 -4.35
CA THR A 219 21.98 2.96 -5.46
C THR A 219 20.47 3.16 -5.44
N VAL A 220 20.03 4.42 -5.48
CA VAL A 220 18.64 4.76 -5.14
C VAL A 220 17.99 5.78 -6.08
N GLU A 221 16.66 5.73 -6.11
CA GLU A 221 15.79 6.82 -6.58
C GLU A 221 15.18 7.51 -5.35
N ARG A 222 15.29 8.86 -5.29
CA ARG A 222 14.92 9.68 -4.14
C ARG A 222 13.50 10.24 -4.27
N GLY A 223 12.86 10.52 -3.12
CA GLY A 223 11.58 11.21 -3.08
C GLY A 223 10.46 10.51 -3.83
N VAL A 224 10.34 9.18 -3.67
CA VAL A 224 9.32 8.38 -4.36
C VAL A 224 7.99 8.39 -3.60
N ASN A 225 6.92 7.89 -4.23
CA ASN A 225 5.60 7.61 -3.62
C ASN A 225 4.94 8.83 -2.94
N GLY A 226 5.12 10.01 -3.51
CA GLY A 226 4.51 11.26 -2.99
C GLY A 226 5.36 11.98 -1.94
N THR A 227 6.51 11.44 -1.54
CA THR A 227 7.44 12.12 -0.62
C THR A 227 8.39 13.05 -1.36
N THR A 228 9.06 13.93 -0.62
CA THR A 228 10.04 14.88 -1.15
C THR A 228 11.44 14.50 -0.69
N ALA A 229 12.40 14.51 -1.63
CA ALA A 229 13.79 14.27 -1.31
C ALA A 229 14.34 15.34 -0.36
N ALA A 230 14.99 14.89 0.72
CA ALA A 230 15.53 15.72 1.78
C ALA A 230 17.02 15.38 2.07
N THR A 231 17.70 16.22 2.84
CA THR A 231 19.00 15.89 3.42
C THR A 231 18.79 15.15 4.74
N HIS A 232 19.67 14.19 5.03
CA HIS A 232 19.59 13.38 6.25
C HIS A 232 20.94 13.40 6.98
N SER A 233 20.89 13.37 8.30
CA SER A 233 22.10 13.29 9.13
C SER A 233 22.74 11.90 9.04
N GLY A 234 24.04 11.81 9.26
CA GLY A 234 24.70 10.53 9.46
C GLY A 234 24.12 9.84 10.70
N GLY A 235 23.88 8.53 10.60
CA GLY A 235 23.21 7.77 11.63
C GLY A 235 21.68 7.90 11.64
N ALA A 236 21.06 8.54 10.63
CA ALA A 236 19.60 8.59 10.52
C ALA A 236 19.01 7.18 10.44
N GLY A 237 17.90 6.95 11.13
CA GLY A 237 17.18 5.66 11.12
C GLY A 237 16.62 5.37 9.72
N LEU A 238 16.76 4.13 9.30
CA LEU A 238 16.22 3.62 8.05
C LEU A 238 15.24 2.50 8.37
N THR A 239 14.04 2.61 7.86
CA THR A 239 12.98 1.62 8.02
C THR A 239 12.71 0.93 6.68
N ARG A 240 12.65 -0.40 6.68
CA ARG A 240 12.14 -1.20 5.55
C ARG A 240 10.67 -1.48 5.79
N TYR A 241 9.87 -1.43 4.74
CA TYR A 241 8.48 -1.86 4.80
C TYR A 241 8.38 -3.37 4.58
N ASP A 242 7.66 -4.04 5.46
CA ASP A 242 7.30 -5.44 5.34
C ASP A 242 5.80 -5.57 5.00
N TYR A 243 5.50 -6.54 4.18
CA TYR A 243 4.16 -6.80 3.67
C TYR A 243 3.63 -8.13 4.21
N PRO A 244 2.31 -8.36 4.21
CA PRO A 244 1.76 -9.65 4.58
C PRO A 244 2.38 -10.78 3.74
N GLU A 245 2.72 -11.90 4.38
CA GLU A 245 3.41 -13.03 3.74
C GLU A 245 2.67 -13.56 2.49
N LEU A 246 1.32 -13.57 2.52
CA LEU A 246 0.52 -13.95 1.35
C LEU A 246 0.72 -13.00 0.17
N VAL A 247 0.91 -11.70 0.44
CA VAL A 247 1.16 -10.69 -0.60
C VAL A 247 2.56 -10.87 -1.20
N VAL A 248 3.55 -11.12 -0.34
CA VAL A 248 4.93 -11.43 -0.76
C VAL A 248 4.95 -12.69 -1.63
N GLN A 249 4.32 -13.76 -1.14
CA GLN A 249 4.23 -15.03 -1.87
C GLN A 249 3.53 -14.87 -3.22
N ALA A 250 2.40 -14.17 -3.26
CA ALA A 250 1.68 -13.90 -4.50
C ALA A 250 2.53 -13.08 -5.49
N CYS A 251 3.29 -12.11 -5.00
CA CYS A 251 4.21 -11.32 -5.83
C CYS A 251 5.30 -12.22 -6.46
N LEU A 252 5.90 -13.12 -5.68
CA LEU A 252 6.92 -14.07 -6.15
C LEU A 252 6.33 -15.06 -7.17
N ASP A 253 5.14 -15.60 -6.92
CA ASP A 253 4.47 -16.53 -7.84
C ASP A 253 4.13 -15.87 -9.18
N ILE A 254 3.56 -14.66 -9.15
CA ILE A 254 3.25 -13.90 -10.38
C ILE A 254 4.54 -13.53 -11.12
N ALA A 255 5.58 -13.12 -10.41
CA ALA A 255 6.87 -12.80 -10.98
C ALA A 255 7.50 -14.03 -11.67
N LYS A 256 7.48 -15.19 -11.00
CA LYS A 256 7.93 -16.48 -11.55
C LYS A 256 7.17 -16.87 -12.83
N LEU A 257 5.84 -16.75 -12.81
CA LEU A 257 5.02 -17.02 -13.99
C LEU A 257 5.35 -16.09 -15.15
N THR A 258 5.55 -14.80 -14.86
CA THR A 258 5.93 -13.81 -15.85
C THR A 258 7.31 -14.10 -16.45
N PHE A 259 8.26 -14.48 -15.59
CA PHE A 259 9.62 -14.84 -16.01
C PHE A 259 9.61 -16.09 -16.90
N ARG A 260 8.92 -17.15 -16.45
CA ARG A 260 8.75 -18.39 -17.22
C ARG A 260 8.17 -18.14 -18.61
N ASN A 261 7.14 -17.32 -18.72
CA ASN A 261 6.47 -17.01 -19.99
C ASN A 261 7.37 -16.20 -20.94
N ARG A 262 8.21 -15.31 -20.40
CA ARG A 262 9.22 -14.61 -21.19
C ARG A 262 10.24 -15.57 -21.81
N ASP A 263 10.73 -16.52 -21.04
CA ASP A 263 11.74 -17.46 -21.52
C ASP A 263 11.16 -18.47 -22.51
N LEU A 264 9.91 -18.92 -22.31
CA LEU A 264 9.23 -19.83 -23.24
C LEU A 264 8.90 -19.15 -24.58
N GLY A 265 8.69 -17.83 -24.60
CA GLY A 265 8.50 -17.06 -25.82
C GLY A 265 9.74 -16.99 -26.73
N SER A 266 10.91 -17.28 -26.21
CA SER A 266 12.17 -17.37 -26.97
C SER A 266 12.48 -18.78 -27.51
N VAL A 267 11.82 -19.80 -26.98
CA VAL A 267 11.90 -21.20 -27.47
C VAL A 267 10.64 -21.48 -28.26
N GLY A 268 10.75 -21.48 -29.59
CA GLY A 268 9.67 -21.58 -30.55
C GLY A 268 8.53 -22.54 -30.12
N SER A 269 7.34 -22.05 -30.30
CA SER A 269 6.01 -22.64 -30.10
C SER A 269 5.99 -24.15 -29.85
N ILE A 270 5.76 -24.53 -28.61
CA ILE A 270 5.23 -25.85 -28.29
C ILE A 270 3.70 -25.73 -28.31
N GLY A 271 3.10 -26.14 -29.44
CA GLY A 271 1.70 -26.50 -29.61
C GLY A 271 0.68 -25.40 -29.26
N SER A 272 0.00 -24.89 -30.26
CA SER A 272 -1.20 -24.02 -30.24
C SER A 272 -1.18 -22.88 -29.21
N GLY A 273 -0.78 -21.69 -29.65
CA GLY A 273 -0.57 -20.48 -28.86
C GLY A 273 -1.73 -20.05 -27.97
N GLU A 274 -2.97 -20.38 -28.29
CA GLU A 274 -4.14 -20.03 -27.47
C GLU A 274 -4.21 -20.80 -26.14
N MET A 275 -3.85 -22.07 -26.11
CA MET A 275 -3.90 -22.88 -24.87
C MET A 275 -2.80 -22.51 -23.88
N SER A 276 -1.64 -22.08 -24.37
CA SER A 276 -0.52 -21.65 -23.51
C SER A 276 -0.80 -20.31 -22.81
N MET A 277 -1.41 -19.35 -23.50
CA MET A 277 -1.81 -18.08 -22.88
C MET A 277 -2.95 -18.25 -21.85
N THR A 278 -3.93 -19.09 -22.15
CA THR A 278 -5.07 -19.35 -21.25
C THR A 278 -4.65 -20.01 -19.93
N VAL A 279 -3.67 -20.92 -19.99
CA VAL A 279 -3.11 -21.57 -18.77
C VAL A 279 -2.37 -20.55 -17.90
N ALA A 280 -1.54 -19.69 -18.49
CA ALA A 280 -0.80 -18.68 -17.74
C ALA A 280 -1.72 -17.67 -17.05
N GLU A 281 -2.78 -17.23 -17.71
CA GLU A 281 -3.77 -16.33 -17.12
C GLU A 281 -4.57 -16.99 -16.00
N SER A 282 -4.93 -18.27 -16.14
CA SER A 282 -5.62 -19.01 -15.11
C SER A 282 -4.75 -19.22 -13.86
N GLU A 283 -3.45 -19.48 -14.05
CA GLU A 283 -2.48 -19.59 -12.94
C GLU A 283 -2.35 -18.28 -12.18
N VAL A 284 -2.17 -17.14 -12.87
CA VAL A 284 -2.12 -15.81 -12.24
C VAL A 284 -3.41 -15.50 -11.51
N ARG A 285 -4.58 -15.81 -12.10
CA ARG A 285 -5.88 -15.60 -11.45
C ARG A 285 -6.00 -16.44 -10.18
N SER A 286 -5.56 -17.70 -10.20
CA SER A 286 -5.58 -18.56 -9.01
C SER A 286 -4.74 -17.98 -7.88
N VAL A 287 -3.56 -17.44 -8.17
CA VAL A 287 -2.71 -16.76 -7.18
C VAL A 287 -3.42 -15.53 -6.63
N LEU A 288 -4.01 -14.70 -7.48
CA LEU A 288 -4.73 -13.49 -7.04
C LEU A 288 -5.95 -13.83 -6.16
N MET A 289 -6.67 -14.92 -6.44
CA MET A 289 -7.80 -15.36 -5.60
C MET A 289 -7.40 -15.71 -4.17
N SER A 290 -6.14 -16.06 -3.90
CA SER A 290 -5.67 -16.25 -2.52
C SER A 290 -5.60 -14.95 -1.71
N LEU A 291 -5.70 -13.80 -2.36
CA LEU A 291 -5.71 -12.46 -1.75
C LEU A 291 -7.12 -11.89 -1.56
N GLU A 292 -8.18 -12.71 -1.68
CA GLU A 292 -9.58 -12.24 -1.58
C GLU A 292 -9.85 -11.51 -0.26
N ASP A 293 -9.23 -11.93 0.84
CA ASP A 293 -9.37 -11.30 2.16
C ASP A 293 -8.80 -9.87 2.23
N TYR A 294 -7.93 -9.51 1.28
CA TYR A 294 -7.36 -8.16 1.15
C TYR A 294 -8.11 -7.28 0.17
N ARG A 295 -9.19 -7.73 -0.42
CA ARG A 295 -9.97 -6.88 -1.33
C ARG A 295 -10.72 -5.82 -0.53
N ALA A 296 -10.51 -4.57 -0.91
CA ALA A 296 -11.21 -3.42 -0.30
C ALA A 296 -12.64 -3.24 -0.82
N THR A 297 -13.14 -4.18 -1.62
CA THR A 297 -14.48 -4.07 -2.20
C THR A 297 -15.55 -4.09 -1.14
N GLY A 298 -16.35 -3.07 -1.16
CA GLY A 298 -17.60 -3.03 -0.44
C GLY A 298 -18.61 -4.14 -0.80
N THR A 299 -18.21 -5.26 -1.35
CA THR A 299 -19.07 -6.39 -1.76
C THR A 299 -18.68 -7.75 -1.19
N SER A 300 -17.50 -7.90 -0.58
CA SER A 300 -17.19 -9.15 0.08
C SER A 300 -17.75 -9.18 1.51
N ASN A 301 -18.39 -10.28 1.88
CA ASN A 301 -18.88 -10.58 3.20
C ASN A 301 -17.76 -10.48 4.22
N GLY A 302 -17.41 -9.26 4.61
CA GLY A 302 -16.41 -9.00 5.64
C GLY A 302 -16.94 -9.48 6.99
N VAL A 303 -16.49 -10.64 7.40
CA VAL A 303 -16.53 -11.01 8.80
C VAL A 303 -15.53 -10.10 9.49
N ILE A 304 -16.03 -9.06 10.14
CA ILE A 304 -15.22 -8.25 11.07
C ILE A 304 -15.09 -9.10 12.34
N PHE A 305 -13.90 -9.57 12.64
CA PHE A 305 -13.56 -10.16 13.93
C PHE A 305 -13.28 -9.07 14.97
#